data_750ca2a1d3c32fc9af6748fadff857f1
#
_entry.id   750ca2a1d3c32fc9af6748fadff857f1
#
_cell.length_a   1.000
_cell.length_b   1.000
_cell.length_c   1.000
_cell.angle_alpha   90.00
_cell.angle_beta   90.00
_cell.angle_gamma   90.00
#
_symmetry.space_group_name_H-M   'P 1'
#
loop_
_entity.id
_entity.type
_entity.pdbx_description
1 polymer ?
#
loop_
_entity_poly.entity_id
_entity_poly.type
_entity_poly.pdbx_seq_one_letter_code
_entity_poly.pdbx_strand_id
1 'polypeptide(L)'
;MRQAWNLYARLVRDHPMKTQLVTTATVMLSGDLIAQKVIERRADIDVPRAARFFVMGVGFVGPVVRGWYLILERVVGTGSGGVVVFKKVLLDQTLFGPTFVPSFMVVLGTLQRRSWEDIKQSLRANYFQILQTMYMIWPVAQFVNFRFVSFSYRQAFGSCVAIVWNTYLASKANRTQRTRHGEVTSKFTDLKTLVPSATKEGNT
;
A
#
# COMPACT_ATOMS: atom_id res chain seq x y z
N MET A 1 -0.10 29.01 -0.78
CA MET A 1 -0.91 27.95 -0.15
C MET A 1 -2.41 28.11 -0.40
N ARG A 2 -3.07 29.26 -0.16
CA ARG A 2 -4.52 29.45 -0.40
C ARG A 2 -4.97 29.18 -1.84
N GLN A 3 -4.20 29.58 -2.85
CA GLN A 3 -4.54 29.35 -4.27
C GLN A 3 -4.53 27.87 -4.64
N ALA A 4 -3.54 27.09 -4.19
CA ALA A 4 -3.45 25.66 -4.41
C ALA A 4 -4.63 24.91 -3.74
N TRP A 5 -4.99 25.31 -2.53
CA TRP A 5 -6.16 24.76 -1.83
C TRP A 5 -7.47 25.05 -2.56
N ASN A 6 -7.66 26.30 -3.03
CA ASN A 6 -8.86 26.68 -3.78
C ASN A 6 -8.96 25.93 -5.13
N LEU A 7 -7.82 25.70 -5.79
CA LEU A 7 -7.78 24.89 -7.01
C LEU A 7 -8.17 23.43 -6.70
N TYR A 8 -7.56 22.83 -5.66
CA TYR A 8 -7.87 21.47 -5.24
C TYR A 8 -9.35 21.31 -4.87
N ALA A 9 -9.91 22.24 -4.09
CA ALA A 9 -11.32 22.25 -3.68
C ALA A 9 -12.26 22.35 -4.90
N ARG A 10 -11.91 23.15 -5.92
CA ARG A 10 -12.63 23.19 -7.21
C ARG A 10 -12.57 21.84 -7.93
N LEU A 11 -11.37 21.27 -8.09
CA LEU A 11 -11.19 19.99 -8.77
C LEU A 11 -11.96 18.84 -8.07
N VAL A 12 -11.96 18.82 -6.73
CA VAL A 12 -12.75 17.84 -5.94
C VAL A 12 -14.24 18.01 -6.19
N ARG A 13 -14.72 19.22 -6.35
CA ARG A 13 -16.14 19.51 -6.62
C ARG A 13 -16.54 19.18 -8.05
N ASP A 14 -15.75 19.64 -9.03
CA ASP A 14 -16.09 19.58 -10.44
C ASP A 14 -15.75 18.21 -11.07
N HIS A 15 -14.67 17.57 -10.61
CA HIS A 15 -14.20 16.26 -11.09
C HIS A 15 -13.82 15.32 -9.94
N PRO A 16 -14.74 14.94 -9.04
CA PRO A 16 -14.42 14.25 -7.79
C PRO A 16 -13.67 12.93 -8.02
N MET A 17 -14.07 12.15 -9.00
CA MET A 17 -13.45 10.85 -9.29
C MET A 17 -12.01 11.00 -9.81
N LYS A 18 -11.82 11.82 -10.83
CA LYS A 18 -10.49 12.05 -11.43
C LYS A 18 -9.51 12.62 -10.40
N THR A 19 -9.94 13.61 -9.63
CA THR A 19 -9.12 14.25 -8.59
C THR A 19 -8.72 13.24 -7.53
N GLN A 20 -9.64 12.40 -7.09
CA GLN A 20 -9.36 11.38 -6.09
C GLN A 20 -8.37 10.32 -6.59
N LEU A 21 -8.53 9.84 -7.83
CA LEU A 21 -7.60 8.86 -8.41
C LEU A 21 -6.18 9.41 -8.51
N VAL A 22 -6.03 10.65 -9.03
CA VAL A 22 -4.73 11.32 -9.13
C VAL A 22 -4.13 11.57 -7.75
N THR A 23 -4.92 12.05 -6.78
CA THR A 23 -4.47 12.26 -5.40
C THR A 23 -3.95 10.96 -4.78
N THR A 24 -4.72 9.87 -4.90
CA THR A 24 -4.32 8.57 -4.35
C THR A 24 -3.04 8.06 -5.00
N ALA A 25 -2.92 8.17 -6.33
CA ALA A 25 -1.73 7.76 -7.06
C ALA A 25 -0.49 8.56 -6.66
N THR A 26 -0.63 9.89 -6.53
CA THR A 26 0.46 10.78 -6.11
C THR A 26 0.90 10.46 -4.67
N VAL A 27 -0.05 10.19 -3.77
CA VAL A 27 0.25 9.81 -2.38
C VAL A 27 0.98 8.46 -2.32
N MET A 28 0.56 7.48 -3.11
CA MET A 28 1.23 6.18 -3.15
C MET A 28 2.65 6.28 -3.73
N LEU A 29 2.81 7.05 -4.80
CA LEU A 29 4.12 7.38 -5.36
C LEU A 29 5.02 8.07 -4.31
N SER A 30 4.50 9.09 -3.63
CA SER A 30 5.24 9.82 -2.59
C SER A 30 5.65 8.91 -1.43
N GLY A 31 4.76 8.00 -0.99
CA GLY A 31 5.06 7.02 0.05
C GLY A 31 6.20 6.09 -0.35
N ASP A 32 6.22 5.62 -1.60
CA ASP A 32 7.31 4.79 -2.11
C ASP A 32 8.63 5.56 -2.25
N LEU A 33 8.60 6.79 -2.76
CA LEU A 33 9.79 7.63 -2.85
C LEU A 33 10.39 7.93 -1.47
N ILE A 34 9.56 8.20 -0.46
CA ILE A 34 10.00 8.37 0.93
C ILE A 34 10.62 7.07 1.45
N ALA A 35 9.99 5.92 1.19
CA ALA A 35 10.55 4.63 1.57
C ALA A 35 11.94 4.41 0.95
N GLN A 36 12.10 4.67 -0.34
CA GLN A 36 13.37 4.49 -1.05
C GLN A 36 14.47 5.41 -0.53
N LYS A 37 14.19 6.71 -0.36
CA LYS A 37 15.20 7.72 -0.03
C LYS A 37 15.47 7.83 1.48
N VAL A 38 14.44 7.79 2.30
CA VAL A 38 14.56 8.06 3.74
C VAL A 38 14.80 6.77 4.54
N ILE A 39 14.01 5.72 4.25
CA ILE A 39 14.06 4.49 5.05
C ILE A 39 15.14 3.54 4.52
N GLU A 40 15.14 3.29 3.21
CA GLU A 40 16.06 2.35 2.58
C GLU A 40 17.41 2.99 2.22
N ARG A 41 17.48 4.32 2.24
CA ARG A 41 18.68 5.13 1.93
C ARG A 41 19.33 4.74 0.60
N ARG A 42 18.50 4.49 -0.41
CA ARG A 42 18.99 4.12 -1.76
C ARG A 42 19.70 5.30 -2.41
N ALA A 43 20.83 5.03 -3.08
CA ALA A 43 21.53 6.03 -3.89
C ALA A 43 20.65 6.49 -5.05
N ASP A 44 20.05 5.52 -5.78
CA ASP A 44 19.21 5.78 -6.95
C ASP A 44 17.75 5.44 -6.68
N ILE A 45 16.85 6.14 -7.38
CA ILE A 45 15.41 5.87 -7.35
C ILE A 45 15.09 4.72 -8.31
N ASP A 46 14.40 3.70 -7.80
CA ASP A 46 13.82 2.64 -8.60
C ASP A 46 12.53 3.13 -9.27
N VAL A 47 12.68 3.75 -10.44
CA VAL A 47 11.56 4.32 -11.22
C VAL A 47 10.50 3.27 -11.57
N PRO A 48 10.84 2.04 -12.03
CA PRO A 48 9.84 1.01 -12.30
C PRO A 48 9.03 0.63 -11.05
N ARG A 49 9.63 0.63 -9.87
CA ARG A 49 8.93 0.40 -8.60
C ARG A 49 7.98 1.56 -8.29
N ALA A 50 8.45 2.79 -8.39
CA ALA A 50 7.65 3.99 -8.16
C ALA A 50 6.44 4.05 -9.12
N ALA A 51 6.63 3.71 -10.41
CA ALA A 51 5.57 3.62 -11.40
C ALA A 51 4.52 2.57 -11.03
N ARG A 52 4.91 1.40 -10.49
CA ARG A 52 3.95 0.38 -10.02
C ARG A 52 3.06 0.91 -8.89
N PHE A 53 3.62 1.64 -7.94
CA PHE A 53 2.80 2.26 -6.87
C PHE A 53 1.86 3.33 -7.40
N PHE A 54 2.28 4.12 -8.38
CA PHE A 54 1.40 5.09 -9.04
C PHE A 54 0.23 4.39 -9.77
N VAL A 55 0.53 3.38 -10.59
CA VAL A 55 -0.49 2.59 -11.32
C VAL A 55 -1.45 1.92 -10.35
N MET A 56 -0.94 1.40 -9.25
CA MET A 56 -1.76 0.80 -8.21
C MET A 56 -2.70 1.81 -7.54
N GLY A 57 -2.25 3.05 -7.35
CA GLY A 57 -3.07 4.15 -6.83
C GLY A 57 -4.24 4.50 -7.74
N VAL A 58 -3.98 4.63 -9.06
CA VAL A 58 -5.03 4.93 -10.04
C VAL A 58 -5.96 3.74 -10.28
N GLY A 59 -5.40 2.55 -10.49
CA GLY A 59 -6.15 1.40 -11.01
C GLY A 59 -6.82 0.55 -9.95
N PHE A 60 -6.33 0.55 -8.72
CA PHE A 60 -6.85 -0.29 -7.66
C PHE A 60 -7.26 0.49 -6.40
N VAL A 61 -6.32 1.14 -5.71
CA VAL A 61 -6.58 1.72 -4.39
C VAL A 61 -7.61 2.86 -4.47
N GLY A 62 -7.46 3.77 -5.44
CA GLY A 62 -8.38 4.89 -5.62
C GLY A 62 -9.82 4.44 -5.85
N PRO A 63 -10.12 3.60 -6.85
CA PRO A 63 -11.46 3.09 -7.10
C PRO A 63 -12.05 2.29 -5.93
N VAL A 64 -11.24 1.40 -5.32
CA VAL A 64 -11.69 0.53 -4.22
C VAL A 64 -12.04 1.34 -2.97
N VAL A 65 -11.19 2.27 -2.55
CA VAL A 65 -11.44 3.12 -1.37
C VAL A 65 -12.64 4.04 -1.60
N ARG A 66 -12.76 4.63 -2.79
CA ARG A 66 -13.93 5.44 -3.13
C ARG A 66 -15.21 4.61 -3.09
N GLY A 67 -15.21 3.45 -3.75
CA GLY A 67 -16.35 2.54 -3.74
C GLY A 67 -16.76 2.16 -2.32
N TRP A 68 -15.79 1.87 -1.46
CA TRP A 68 -16.02 1.58 -0.06
C TRP A 68 -16.70 2.74 0.69
N TYR A 69 -16.21 3.96 0.55
CA TYR A 69 -16.84 5.11 1.18
C TYR A 69 -18.28 5.33 0.69
N LEU A 70 -18.54 5.13 -0.59
CA LEU A 70 -19.92 5.21 -1.12
C LEU A 70 -20.83 4.11 -0.56
N ILE A 71 -20.31 2.89 -0.39
CA ILE A 71 -21.03 1.78 0.25
C ILE A 71 -21.35 2.13 1.70
N LEU A 72 -20.38 2.62 2.47
CA LEU A 72 -20.58 3.05 3.85
C LEU A 72 -21.65 4.15 3.98
N GLU A 73 -21.63 5.16 3.09
CA GLU A 73 -22.65 6.21 3.08
C GLU A 73 -24.05 5.65 2.75
N ARG A 74 -24.13 4.68 1.84
CA ARG A 74 -25.41 4.06 1.45
C ARG A 74 -25.97 3.12 2.52
N VAL A 75 -25.12 2.34 3.17
CA VAL A 75 -25.53 1.27 4.12
C VAL A 75 -25.74 1.84 5.53
N VAL A 76 -24.84 2.72 5.98
CA VAL A 76 -24.85 3.25 7.35
C VAL A 76 -25.49 4.63 7.43
N GLY A 77 -25.46 5.39 6.32
CA GLY A 77 -25.97 6.74 6.22
C GLY A 77 -24.90 7.82 6.25
N THR A 78 -25.32 9.06 5.91
CA THR A 78 -24.42 10.21 5.74
C THR A 78 -24.13 10.98 7.05
N GLY A 79 -24.76 10.58 8.17
CA GLY A 79 -24.61 11.26 9.45
C GLY A 79 -23.21 11.17 10.05
N SER A 80 -22.90 12.12 10.96
CA SER A 80 -21.67 12.15 11.77
C SER A 80 -21.94 11.91 13.26
N GLY A 81 -23.12 11.43 13.63
CA GLY A 81 -23.47 11.05 15.01
C GLY A 81 -22.64 9.86 15.50
N GLY A 82 -22.40 9.78 16.81
CA GLY A 82 -21.50 8.78 17.38
C GLY A 82 -21.81 7.34 16.98
N VAL A 83 -23.08 6.94 16.93
CA VAL A 83 -23.49 5.58 16.50
C VAL A 83 -23.18 5.33 15.04
N VAL A 84 -23.42 6.31 14.16
CA VAL A 84 -23.12 6.21 12.71
C VAL A 84 -21.62 6.09 12.49
N VAL A 85 -20.82 6.92 13.16
CA VAL A 85 -19.35 6.87 13.11
C VAL A 85 -18.85 5.53 13.60
N PHE A 86 -19.33 5.05 14.75
CA PHE A 86 -18.95 3.76 15.30
C PHE A 86 -19.23 2.60 14.33
N LYS A 87 -20.43 2.56 13.73
CA LYS A 87 -20.79 1.56 12.71
C LYS A 87 -19.86 1.62 11.49
N LYS A 88 -19.54 2.82 10.99
CA LYS A 88 -18.62 3.00 9.87
C LYS A 88 -17.22 2.49 10.20
N VAL A 89 -16.68 2.86 11.36
CA VAL A 89 -15.35 2.37 11.81
C VAL A 89 -15.37 0.86 12.00
N LEU A 90 -16.43 0.32 12.61
CA LEU A 90 -16.54 -1.13 12.82
C LEU A 90 -16.49 -1.89 11.48
N LEU A 91 -17.32 -1.50 10.51
CA LEU A 91 -17.32 -2.12 9.17
C LEU A 91 -15.99 -1.95 8.45
N ASP A 92 -15.38 -0.78 8.58
CA ASP A 92 -14.07 -0.50 7.98
C ASP A 92 -12.99 -1.44 8.54
N GLN A 93 -12.97 -1.67 9.85
CA GLN A 93 -11.97 -2.48 10.51
C GLN A 93 -12.25 -3.99 10.44
N THR A 94 -13.52 -4.40 10.44
CA THR A 94 -13.87 -5.84 10.43
C THR A 94 -14.03 -6.42 9.05
N LEU A 95 -14.45 -5.63 8.07
CA LEU A 95 -14.71 -6.09 6.71
C LEU A 95 -13.69 -5.56 5.71
N PHE A 96 -13.54 -4.23 5.63
CA PHE A 96 -12.69 -3.62 4.61
C PHE A 96 -11.21 -3.90 4.84
N GLY A 97 -10.68 -3.62 6.01
CA GLY A 97 -9.26 -3.79 6.31
C GLY A 97 -8.76 -5.22 6.06
N PRO A 98 -9.40 -6.26 6.67
CA PRO A 98 -9.00 -7.65 6.47
C PRO A 98 -9.08 -8.14 5.01
N THR A 99 -9.97 -7.59 4.19
CA THR A 99 -10.10 -7.94 2.77
C THR A 99 -9.19 -7.08 1.88
N PHE A 100 -9.00 -5.82 2.23
CA PHE A 100 -8.18 -4.89 1.46
C PHE A 100 -6.68 -5.25 1.50
N VAL A 101 -6.16 -5.61 2.68
CA VAL A 101 -4.73 -5.95 2.85
C VAL A 101 -4.30 -7.10 1.95
N PRO A 102 -4.95 -8.27 1.93
CA PRO A 102 -4.55 -9.35 1.04
C PRO A 102 -4.78 -9.00 -0.43
N SER A 103 -5.86 -8.31 -0.77
CA SER A 103 -6.12 -7.86 -2.14
C SER A 103 -5.01 -6.92 -2.64
N PHE A 104 -4.57 -5.98 -1.81
CA PHE A 104 -3.44 -5.10 -2.09
C PHE A 104 -2.16 -5.91 -2.35
N MET A 105 -1.85 -6.89 -1.50
CA MET A 105 -0.65 -7.73 -1.65
C MET A 105 -0.68 -8.56 -2.93
N VAL A 106 -1.85 -9.10 -3.30
CA VAL A 106 -2.04 -9.85 -4.55
C VAL A 106 -1.81 -8.95 -5.76
N VAL A 107 -2.49 -7.81 -5.83
CA VAL A 107 -2.36 -6.88 -6.96
C VAL A 107 -0.92 -6.37 -7.08
N LEU A 108 -0.28 -5.99 -5.97
CA LEU A 108 1.11 -5.55 -5.97
C LEU A 108 2.06 -6.65 -6.44
N GLY A 109 1.88 -7.88 -5.95
CA GLY A 109 2.68 -9.04 -6.35
C GLY A 109 2.56 -9.34 -7.85
N THR A 110 1.35 -9.24 -8.39
CA THR A 110 1.08 -9.39 -9.83
C THR A 110 1.77 -8.29 -10.66
N LEU A 111 1.69 -7.03 -10.25
CA LEU A 111 2.41 -5.93 -10.89
C LEU A 111 3.93 -6.08 -10.82
N GLN A 112 4.43 -6.78 -9.80
CA GLN A 112 5.84 -7.14 -9.66
C GLN A 112 6.22 -8.40 -10.47
N ARG A 113 5.30 -8.98 -11.23
CA ARG A 113 5.49 -10.23 -12.00
C ARG A 113 5.95 -11.41 -11.14
N ARG A 114 5.50 -11.46 -9.87
CA ARG A 114 5.81 -12.56 -8.96
C ARG A 114 4.97 -13.80 -9.29
N SER A 115 5.52 -14.99 -9.05
CA SER A 115 4.74 -16.22 -9.17
C SER A 115 3.60 -16.27 -8.12
N TRP A 116 2.55 -17.03 -8.41
CA TRP A 116 1.43 -17.20 -7.49
C TRP A 116 1.87 -17.82 -6.14
N GLU A 117 2.81 -18.75 -6.19
CA GLU A 117 3.37 -19.34 -4.97
C GLU A 117 4.12 -18.33 -4.11
N ASP A 118 4.84 -17.40 -4.74
CA ASP A 118 5.53 -16.31 -4.06
C ASP A 118 4.57 -15.34 -3.38
N ILE A 119 3.45 -15.04 -4.06
CA ILE A 119 2.41 -14.19 -3.52
C ILE A 119 1.76 -14.86 -2.30
N LYS A 120 1.40 -16.14 -2.40
CA LYS A 120 0.86 -16.91 -1.27
C LYS A 120 1.81 -16.96 -0.07
N GLN A 121 3.08 -17.23 -0.32
CA GLN A 121 4.10 -17.26 0.74
C GLN A 121 4.23 -15.89 1.41
N SER A 122 4.23 -14.81 0.62
CA SER A 122 4.27 -13.45 1.14
C SER A 122 3.04 -13.10 1.97
N LEU A 123 1.86 -13.54 1.54
CA LEU A 123 0.61 -13.40 2.28
C LEU A 123 0.71 -14.11 3.65
N ARG A 124 1.08 -15.38 3.65
CA ARG A 124 1.21 -16.16 4.89
C ARG A 124 2.22 -15.55 5.87
N ALA A 125 3.34 -15.03 5.35
CA ALA A 125 4.40 -14.48 6.18
C ALA A 125 4.07 -13.07 6.73
N ASN A 126 3.33 -12.23 5.99
CA ASN A 126 3.23 -10.81 6.31
C ASN A 126 1.82 -10.32 6.63
N TYR A 127 0.76 -11.07 6.26
CA TYR A 127 -0.62 -10.61 6.40
C TYR A 127 -0.96 -10.15 7.82
N PHE A 128 -0.74 -11.01 8.81
CA PHE A 128 -1.07 -10.68 10.19
C PHE A 128 -0.29 -9.50 10.74
N GLN A 129 0.99 -9.39 10.38
CA GLN A 129 1.81 -8.26 10.84
C GLN A 129 1.37 -6.94 10.19
N ILE A 130 0.99 -6.96 8.91
CA ILE A 130 0.46 -5.78 8.22
C ILE A 130 -0.90 -5.41 8.81
N LEU A 131 -1.78 -6.38 9.04
CA LEU A 131 -3.09 -6.18 9.64
C LEU A 131 -2.99 -5.62 11.06
N GLN A 132 -2.08 -6.14 11.87
CA GLN A 132 -1.82 -5.63 13.21
C GLN A 132 -1.37 -4.16 13.18
N THR A 133 -0.45 -3.80 12.29
CA THR A 133 -0.02 -2.40 12.12
C THR A 133 -1.16 -1.52 11.60
N MET A 134 -2.01 -2.06 10.72
CA MET A 134 -3.20 -1.37 10.26
C MET A 134 -4.13 -1.02 11.44
N TYR A 135 -4.38 -1.97 12.33
CA TYR A 135 -5.23 -1.74 13.50
C TYR A 135 -4.66 -0.75 14.52
N MET A 136 -3.38 -0.45 14.48
CA MET A 136 -2.77 0.59 15.32
C MET A 136 -3.04 2.01 14.78
N ILE A 137 -3.16 2.16 13.47
CA ILE A 137 -3.22 3.47 12.79
C ILE A 137 -4.65 3.82 12.36
N TRP A 138 -5.29 2.93 11.62
CA TRP A 138 -6.53 3.23 10.89
C TRP A 138 -7.77 3.42 11.76
N PRO A 139 -7.99 2.74 12.91
CA PRO A 139 -9.17 2.98 13.74
C PRO A 139 -9.26 4.42 14.21
N VAL A 140 -8.16 4.98 14.69
CA VAL A 140 -8.10 6.39 15.15
C VAL A 140 -8.28 7.34 13.96
N ALA A 141 -7.57 7.08 12.86
CA ALA A 141 -7.70 7.89 11.65
C ALA A 141 -9.14 7.90 11.10
N GLN A 142 -9.78 6.73 11.01
CA GLN A 142 -11.15 6.63 10.50
C GLN A 142 -12.18 7.21 11.47
N PHE A 143 -11.97 7.09 12.78
CA PHE A 143 -12.82 7.78 13.73
C PHE A 143 -12.80 9.31 13.51
N VAL A 144 -11.61 9.90 13.43
CA VAL A 144 -11.44 11.33 13.13
C VAL A 144 -12.06 11.68 11.77
N ASN A 145 -11.81 10.85 10.76
CA ASN A 145 -12.30 11.05 9.40
C ASN A 145 -13.83 11.07 9.32
N PHE A 146 -14.50 10.10 9.92
CA PHE A 146 -15.97 10.01 9.87
C PHE A 146 -16.66 11.00 10.80
N ARG A 147 -16.01 11.40 11.91
CA ARG A 147 -16.60 12.29 12.91
C ARG A 147 -16.48 13.76 12.57
N PHE A 148 -15.32 14.17 12.04
CA PHE A 148 -14.96 15.59 11.92
C PHE A 148 -14.76 16.04 10.47
N VAL A 149 -14.50 15.11 9.53
CA VAL A 149 -14.18 15.48 8.15
C VAL A 149 -15.43 15.34 7.28
N SER A 150 -15.79 16.40 6.54
CA SER A 150 -16.91 16.34 5.61
C SER A 150 -16.59 15.37 4.46
N PHE A 151 -17.63 14.74 3.89
CA PHE A 151 -17.49 13.66 2.89
C PHE A 151 -16.53 14.01 1.74
N SER A 152 -16.62 15.25 1.22
CA SER A 152 -15.79 15.72 0.11
C SER A 152 -14.27 15.73 0.40
N TYR A 153 -13.88 15.84 1.68
CA TYR A 153 -12.47 15.93 2.10
C TYR A 153 -11.95 14.67 2.80
N ARG A 154 -12.80 13.67 3.04
CA ARG A 154 -12.40 12.41 3.69
C ARG A 154 -11.25 11.72 2.97
N GLN A 155 -11.27 11.76 1.65
CA GLN A 155 -10.19 11.18 0.85
C GLN A 155 -8.88 11.95 1.03
N ALA A 156 -8.92 13.28 1.05
CA ALA A 156 -7.72 14.09 1.28
C ALA A 156 -7.12 13.82 2.66
N PHE A 157 -7.96 13.75 3.70
CA PHE A 157 -7.53 13.38 5.04
C PHE A 157 -6.91 11.97 5.08
N GLY A 158 -7.62 10.97 4.54
CA GLY A 158 -7.12 9.60 4.44
C GLY A 158 -5.80 9.52 3.68
N SER A 159 -5.62 10.35 2.64
CA SER A 159 -4.39 10.43 1.88
C SER A 159 -3.21 10.93 2.71
N CYS A 160 -3.43 11.88 3.62
CA CYS A 160 -2.36 12.34 4.53
C CYS A 160 -1.91 11.20 5.46
N VAL A 161 -2.85 10.46 6.04
CA VAL A 161 -2.53 9.28 6.87
C VAL A 161 -1.87 8.18 6.01
N ALA A 162 -2.36 8.01 4.79
CA ALA A 162 -1.85 7.01 3.86
C ALA A 162 -0.40 7.26 3.41
N ILE A 163 0.15 8.47 3.50
CA ILE A 163 1.59 8.70 3.25
C ILE A 163 2.43 7.85 4.20
N VAL A 164 2.16 7.91 5.49
CA VAL A 164 2.86 7.12 6.51
C VAL A 164 2.61 5.63 6.29
N TRP A 165 1.36 5.26 6.06
CA TRP A 165 0.96 3.89 5.80
C TRP A 165 1.62 3.29 4.55
N ASN A 166 1.60 4.00 3.43
CA ASN A 166 2.20 3.54 2.18
C ASN A 166 3.73 3.46 2.28
N THR A 167 4.36 4.38 3.00
CA THR A 167 5.79 4.31 3.31
C THR A 167 6.11 3.01 4.07
N TYR A 168 5.31 2.66 5.07
CA TYR A 168 5.43 1.38 5.78
C TYR A 168 5.23 0.18 4.85
N LEU A 169 4.15 0.15 4.06
CA LEU A 169 3.86 -0.94 3.12
C LEU A 169 4.96 -1.13 2.07
N ALA A 170 5.45 -0.03 1.49
CA ALA A 170 6.51 -0.05 0.50
C ALA A 170 7.81 -0.63 1.09
N SER A 171 8.18 -0.21 2.30
CA SER A 171 9.34 -0.73 3.03
C SER A 171 9.19 -2.22 3.35
N LYS A 172 8.00 -2.64 3.77
CA LYS A 172 7.72 -4.04 4.11
C LYS A 172 7.78 -4.95 2.88
N ALA A 173 7.15 -4.55 1.77
CA ALA A 173 7.16 -5.28 0.52
C ALA A 173 8.59 -5.51 0.01
N ASN A 174 9.45 -4.53 0.16
CA ASN A 174 10.84 -4.59 -0.31
C ASN A 174 11.76 -5.43 0.60
N ARG A 175 11.56 -5.39 1.93
CA ARG A 175 12.31 -6.26 2.85
C ARG A 175 12.12 -7.73 2.52
N THR A 176 10.88 -8.13 2.24
CA THR A 176 10.56 -9.52 1.86
C THR A 176 11.28 -9.95 0.57
N GLN A 177 11.40 -9.05 -0.41
CA GLN A 177 12.15 -9.34 -1.64
C GLN A 177 13.67 -9.47 -1.40
N ARG A 178 14.24 -8.60 -0.57
CA ARG A 178 15.70 -8.65 -0.23
C ARG A 178 16.09 -9.91 0.50
N THR A 179 15.32 -10.31 1.52
CA THR A 179 15.58 -11.54 2.29
C THR A 179 15.58 -12.75 1.36
N ARG A 180 14.63 -12.84 0.46
CA ARG A 180 14.53 -13.93 -0.50
C ARG A 180 15.69 -13.97 -1.49
N HIS A 181 16.10 -12.81 -1.99
CA HIS A 181 17.27 -12.74 -2.90
C HIS A 181 18.56 -13.17 -2.20
N GLY A 182 18.73 -12.78 -0.94
CA GLY A 182 19.85 -13.21 -0.08
C GLY A 182 19.86 -14.72 0.16
N GLU A 183 18.71 -15.33 0.45
CA GLU A 183 18.59 -16.79 0.64
C GLU A 183 18.89 -17.57 -0.64
N VAL A 184 18.43 -17.10 -1.79
CA VAL A 184 18.72 -17.72 -3.08
C VAL A 184 20.23 -17.64 -3.40
N THR A 185 20.83 -16.47 -3.18
CA THR A 185 22.28 -16.27 -3.41
C THR A 185 23.11 -17.14 -2.49
N SER A 186 22.75 -17.23 -1.20
CA SER A 186 23.44 -18.12 -0.23
C SER A 186 23.37 -19.57 -0.68
N LYS A 187 22.19 -20.08 -1.04
CA LYS A 187 22.03 -21.45 -1.54
C LYS A 187 22.86 -21.75 -2.79
N PHE A 188 22.97 -20.79 -3.72
CA PHE A 188 23.82 -20.94 -4.91
C PHE A 188 25.31 -20.95 -4.55
N THR A 189 25.72 -20.17 -3.56
CA THR A 189 27.11 -20.15 -3.08
C THR A 189 27.47 -21.50 -2.40
N ASP A 190 26.55 -22.00 -1.55
CA ASP A 190 26.76 -23.29 -0.86
C ASP A 190 26.80 -24.45 -1.85
N LEU A 191 25.97 -24.47 -2.89
CA LEU A 191 26.02 -25.48 -3.96
C LEU A 191 27.32 -25.41 -4.76
N LYS A 192 27.87 -24.22 -4.99
CA LYS A 192 29.17 -24.06 -5.68
C LYS A 192 30.34 -24.56 -4.85
N THR A 193 30.26 -24.44 -3.53
CA THR A 193 31.31 -24.99 -2.62
C THR A 193 31.23 -26.49 -2.43
N LEU A 194 30.02 -27.08 -2.66
CA LEU A 194 29.79 -28.54 -2.57
C LEU A 194 30.13 -29.29 -3.87
N VAL A 195 30.30 -28.59 -5.01
CA VAL A 195 30.82 -29.20 -6.25
C VAL A 195 32.36 -29.10 -6.23
N PRO A 196 33.10 -30.18 -5.90
CA PRO A 196 34.53 -30.15 -5.98
C PRO A 196 34.94 -29.88 -7.44
N SER A 197 35.98 -29.12 -7.63
CA SER A 197 36.61 -28.85 -8.92
C SER A 197 37.14 -30.17 -9.58
N ALA A 198 36.18 -30.91 -10.15
CA ALA A 198 36.51 -32.08 -10.97
C ALA A 198 37.01 -31.64 -12.35
N THR A 199 38.10 -30.89 -12.39
CA THR A 199 38.86 -30.66 -13.65
C THR A 199 40.25 -30.09 -13.33
N LYS A 200 41.10 -30.89 -12.71
CA LYS A 200 42.58 -30.73 -12.80
C LYS A 200 43.27 -32.07 -12.57
N GLU A 201 42.97 -33.06 -13.36
CA GLU A 201 43.87 -34.20 -13.58
C GLU A 201 43.64 -34.69 -15.01
N GLY A 202 44.54 -34.34 -15.89
CA GLY A 202 44.53 -34.80 -17.27
C GLY A 202 45.42 -33.96 -18.15
N ASN A 203 46.71 -33.87 -17.81
CA ASN A 203 47.74 -33.67 -18.82
C ASN A 203 49.13 -33.95 -18.20
N THR A 204 49.56 -35.16 -18.34
CA THR A 204 50.98 -35.54 -18.43
C THR A 204 51.14 -36.44 -19.63
#